data_259a5b9e763b33d9d170365d9342e1f6
#
_entry.id   259a5b9e763b33d9d170365d9342e1f6
#
_cell.length_a   1.000
_cell.length_b   1.000
_cell.length_c   1.000
_cell.angle_alpha   90.00
_cell.angle_beta   90.00
_cell.angle_gamma   90.00
#
_symmetry.space_group_name_H-M   'P 1'
#
loop_
_entity.id
_entity.type
_entity.pdbx_description
1 polymer ?
#
loop_
_entity_poly.entity_id
_entity_poly.type
_entity_poly.pdbx_seq_one_letter_code
_entity_poly.pdbx_strand_id
1 'polypeptide(L)'
;MVAPSLRRSSRPALLVPPRSLTLLHRWLGLGVGFLFALWFASGAVLSFVPFPILPSGARIAHGGPIDLARVRVAPAAALAAASGLTVERLRLISVDGHPRYVLSVAGGPDISVSAESGNLLGPLSADTARAVAAAFGGHPVAGVAGPFDDDQWIVHDQYDEFRPFYRVALEDGRGTELYVSVRSGEVLQRTRRAEREWNYVGSVVHWVNIVALRRHKDLWRGVMLALGATCGLLACAGLTLGVIHLINTRRARRRGLSPFRGWLRWHHSVGLFASVLLLSWVVSGCLMLDDGKVFPSDRPTPAEIAGARGLTLTAAAARFSVDLLRELPPAREVEIAAVAGTPYLVARGGGPGGSWLATPTASGKLSLSHGVPDASLLAAARAAWPTVRVLQIRGIPSDDAYQVITNPLPPTARRIVLADPGRTWVQIDSATGRILSVTDSRSRARRWWVNGLHDFDFPLLDRSGPLRMLALMLAVSVGLLFSCTGLVVGVKRLRRRR
;
A
#
# COMPACT_ATOMS: atom_id res chain seq x y z
N MET A 1 -72.67 -18.44 40.15
CA MET A 1 -71.94 -17.24 39.77
C MET A 1 -70.44 -17.43 40.02
N VAL A 2 -69.67 -17.72 39.01
CA VAL A 2 -68.17 -17.88 39.10
C VAL A 2 -67.61 -16.53 38.67
N ALA A 3 -66.86 -15.90 39.56
CA ALA A 3 -66.18 -14.63 39.29
C ALA A 3 -65.02 -14.85 38.30
N PRO A 4 -64.84 -14.02 37.24
CA PRO A 4 -63.77 -14.14 36.33
C PRO A 4 -62.47 -13.72 37.03
N SER A 5 -61.51 -14.69 37.11
CA SER A 5 -60.14 -14.42 37.59
C SER A 5 -59.45 -13.41 36.65
N LEU A 6 -59.22 -12.18 37.09
CA LEU A 6 -58.40 -11.20 36.42
C LEU A 6 -57.00 -11.75 36.28
N ARG A 7 -56.63 -12.23 35.06
CA ARG A 7 -55.24 -12.51 34.70
C ARG A 7 -54.44 -11.22 34.89
N ARG A 8 -53.66 -11.11 35.96
CA ARG A 8 -52.62 -10.12 36.12
C ARG A 8 -51.65 -10.28 34.94
N SER A 9 -51.70 -9.39 33.98
CA SER A 9 -50.71 -9.33 32.93
C SER A 9 -49.35 -8.99 33.58
N SER A 10 -48.49 -9.98 33.75
CA SER A 10 -47.13 -9.77 34.27
C SER A 10 -46.42 -8.85 33.29
N ARG A 11 -46.08 -7.63 33.71
CA ARG A 11 -45.23 -6.73 32.91
C ARG A 11 -43.92 -7.45 32.64
N PRO A 12 -43.45 -7.53 31.40
CA PRO A 12 -42.20 -8.20 31.09
C PRO A 12 -41.06 -7.51 31.85
N ALA A 13 -40.19 -8.30 32.48
CA ALA A 13 -39.04 -7.80 33.20
C ALA A 13 -38.11 -7.03 32.23
N LEU A 14 -37.73 -5.81 32.62
CA LEU A 14 -36.78 -4.96 31.88
C LEU A 14 -35.34 -5.40 32.17
N LEU A 15 -34.50 -5.36 31.17
CA LEU A 15 -33.05 -5.60 31.31
C LEU A 15 -32.40 -4.35 31.96
N VAL A 16 -31.70 -4.55 33.06
CA VAL A 16 -30.95 -3.47 33.71
C VAL A 16 -29.53 -3.46 33.13
N PRO A 17 -29.12 -2.38 32.43
CA PRO A 17 -27.75 -2.32 31.91
C PRO A 17 -26.75 -2.25 33.11
N PRO A 18 -25.63 -3.00 33.05
CA PRO A 18 -24.59 -2.91 34.07
C PRO A 18 -24.11 -1.46 34.25
N ARG A 19 -24.01 -1.01 35.48
CA ARG A 19 -23.54 0.36 35.82
C ARG A 19 -22.12 0.58 35.30
N SER A 20 -21.26 -0.44 35.43
CA SER A 20 -19.88 -0.42 34.90
C SER A 20 -19.85 -0.19 33.39
N LEU A 21 -20.68 -0.90 32.62
CA LEU A 21 -20.76 -0.73 31.16
C LEU A 21 -21.20 0.69 30.75
N THR A 22 -22.17 1.24 31.47
CA THR A 22 -22.63 2.63 31.25
C THR A 22 -21.54 3.65 31.56
N LEU A 23 -20.77 3.43 32.63
CA LEU A 23 -19.65 4.29 32.99
C LEU A 23 -18.51 4.16 32.00
N LEU A 24 -18.16 2.95 31.58
CA LEU A 24 -17.14 2.67 30.58
C LEU A 24 -17.44 3.40 29.26
N HIS A 25 -18.63 3.16 28.68
CA HIS A 25 -19.05 3.82 27.44
C HIS A 25 -18.99 5.35 27.56
N ARG A 26 -19.44 5.90 28.71
CA ARG A 26 -19.44 7.34 28.93
C ARG A 26 -18.04 7.93 28.99
N TRP A 27 -17.14 7.32 29.78
CA TRP A 27 -15.79 7.86 29.95
C TRP A 27 -14.92 7.67 28.71
N LEU A 28 -15.01 6.53 28.05
CA LEU A 28 -14.36 6.34 26.76
C LEU A 28 -14.92 7.31 25.70
N GLY A 29 -16.25 7.50 25.66
CA GLY A 29 -16.87 8.45 24.74
C GLY A 29 -16.42 9.90 24.95
N LEU A 30 -16.16 10.32 26.19
CA LEU A 30 -15.61 11.63 26.51
C LEU A 30 -14.11 11.73 26.18
N GLY A 31 -13.34 10.66 26.40
CA GLY A 31 -11.89 10.63 26.19
C GLY A 31 -11.48 10.49 24.73
N VAL A 32 -12.07 9.52 24.02
CA VAL A 32 -11.63 9.15 22.68
C VAL A 32 -12.73 9.25 21.61
N GLY A 33 -13.97 9.59 21.97
CA GLY A 33 -15.08 9.66 21.01
C GLY A 33 -14.88 10.69 19.88
N PHE A 34 -14.05 11.72 20.11
CA PHE A 34 -13.69 12.70 19.08
C PHE A 34 -12.84 12.08 17.95
N LEU A 35 -12.06 11.00 18.23
CA LEU A 35 -11.24 10.32 17.21
C LEU A 35 -12.10 9.77 16.08
N PHE A 36 -13.31 9.27 16.37
CA PHE A 36 -14.21 8.82 15.31
C PHE A 36 -14.58 9.97 14.36
N ALA A 37 -14.89 11.15 14.89
CA ALA A 37 -15.19 12.30 14.04
C ALA A 37 -13.98 12.69 13.18
N LEU A 38 -12.77 12.68 13.76
CA LEU A 38 -11.54 12.95 13.02
C LEU A 38 -11.28 11.89 11.94
N TRP A 39 -11.43 10.61 12.28
CA TRP A 39 -11.21 9.53 11.32
C TRP A 39 -12.21 9.53 10.17
N PHE A 40 -13.50 9.80 10.43
CA PHE A 40 -14.47 9.94 9.35
C PHE A 40 -14.18 11.16 8.47
N ALA A 41 -13.89 12.31 9.07
CA ALA A 41 -13.58 13.52 8.31
C ALA A 41 -12.29 13.35 7.48
N SER A 42 -11.24 12.82 8.08
CA SER A 42 -9.97 12.59 7.39
C SER A 42 -10.06 11.47 6.35
N GLY A 43 -10.84 10.42 6.60
CA GLY A 43 -11.12 9.35 5.64
C GLY A 43 -11.88 9.86 4.42
N ALA A 44 -12.83 10.79 4.59
CA ALA A 44 -13.49 11.45 3.48
C ALA A 44 -12.48 12.21 2.60
N VAL A 45 -11.59 13.00 3.22
CA VAL A 45 -10.53 13.72 2.48
C VAL A 45 -9.62 12.74 1.74
N LEU A 46 -9.17 11.68 2.42
CA LEU A 46 -8.26 10.67 1.86
C LEU A 46 -8.86 9.94 0.65
N SER A 47 -10.18 9.79 0.60
CA SER A 47 -10.89 9.17 -0.53
C SER A 47 -10.80 10.01 -1.81
N PHE A 48 -10.63 11.33 -1.70
CA PHE A 48 -10.49 12.25 -2.84
C PHE A 48 -9.04 12.67 -3.10
N VAL A 49 -8.24 12.76 -2.05
CA VAL A 49 -6.82 13.16 -2.12
C VAL A 49 -5.97 12.10 -1.45
N PRO A 50 -5.63 11.02 -2.18
CA PRO A 50 -4.79 9.94 -1.63
C PRO A 50 -3.40 10.45 -1.26
N PHE A 51 -2.71 9.70 -0.40
CA PHE A 51 -1.31 9.99 -0.08
C PHE A 51 -0.48 10.04 -1.36
N PRO A 52 0.37 11.06 -1.55
CA PRO A 52 1.16 11.19 -2.75
C PRO A 52 2.13 10.00 -2.89
N ILE A 53 2.08 9.34 -4.04
CA ILE A 53 2.99 8.26 -4.42
C ILE A 53 3.41 8.50 -5.87
N LEU A 54 4.71 8.45 -6.14
CA LEU A 54 5.22 8.45 -7.50
C LEU A 54 5.24 7.01 -8.03
N PRO A 55 4.34 6.62 -8.96
CA PRO A 55 4.35 5.28 -9.52
C PRO A 55 5.67 4.98 -10.25
N SER A 56 6.15 3.74 -10.17
CA SER A 56 7.39 3.33 -10.83
C SER A 56 7.40 3.60 -12.35
N GLY A 57 6.27 3.40 -13.02
CA GLY A 57 6.11 3.74 -14.44
C GLY A 57 6.32 5.23 -14.71
N ALA A 58 5.79 6.12 -13.87
CA ALA A 58 6.00 7.56 -14.00
C ALA A 58 7.45 7.94 -13.68
N ARG A 59 8.06 7.31 -12.67
CA ARG A 59 9.48 7.49 -12.34
C ARG A 59 10.37 7.14 -13.55
N ILE A 60 10.14 6.01 -14.18
CA ILE A 60 10.89 5.56 -15.37
C ILE A 60 10.62 6.50 -16.56
N ALA A 61 9.36 6.86 -16.82
CA ALA A 61 8.98 7.71 -17.96
C ALA A 61 9.62 9.11 -17.93
N HIS A 62 9.88 9.66 -16.75
CA HIS A 62 10.54 10.96 -16.57
C HIS A 62 12.04 10.84 -16.27
N GLY A 63 12.57 9.62 -16.06
CA GLY A 63 14.01 9.38 -15.92
C GLY A 63 14.78 9.75 -17.21
N GLY A 64 16.07 10.00 -17.10
CA GLY A 64 16.92 10.28 -18.25
C GLY A 64 17.05 9.09 -19.21
N PRO A 65 17.14 9.27 -20.53
CA PRO A 65 17.46 8.18 -21.45
C PRO A 65 18.88 7.68 -21.16
N ILE A 66 19.07 6.35 -21.29
CA ILE A 66 20.40 5.75 -21.12
C ILE A 66 21.17 5.92 -22.42
N ASP A 67 22.33 6.57 -22.37
CA ASP A 67 23.29 6.56 -23.47
C ASP A 67 24.10 5.24 -23.43
N LEU A 68 23.63 4.26 -24.17
CA LEU A 68 24.27 2.94 -24.24
C LEU A 68 25.67 2.99 -24.89
N ALA A 69 26.00 4.01 -25.67
CA ALA A 69 27.34 4.16 -26.26
C ALA A 69 28.39 4.50 -25.20
N ARG A 70 27.99 5.14 -24.09
CA ARG A 70 28.86 5.45 -22.95
C ARG A 70 29.07 4.28 -22.00
N VAL A 71 28.27 3.21 -22.12
CA VAL A 71 28.41 2.01 -21.28
C VAL A 71 29.69 1.27 -21.71
N ARG A 72 30.63 1.11 -20.78
CA ARG A 72 31.93 0.44 -20.98
C ARG A 72 32.13 -0.71 -20.01
N VAL A 73 31.33 -0.81 -18.97
CA VAL A 73 31.42 -1.82 -17.91
C VAL A 73 30.29 -2.82 -18.09
N ALA A 74 30.65 -4.11 -18.14
CA ALA A 74 29.65 -5.17 -18.22
C ALA A 74 28.92 -5.35 -16.87
N PRO A 75 27.66 -5.83 -16.88
CA PRO A 75 26.87 -6.01 -15.64
C PRO A 75 27.56 -6.87 -14.57
N ALA A 76 28.26 -7.93 -14.98
CA ALA A 76 28.99 -8.80 -14.06
C ALA A 76 30.16 -8.08 -13.35
N ALA A 77 30.85 -7.18 -14.06
CA ALA A 77 31.92 -6.38 -13.47
C ALA A 77 31.36 -5.35 -12.47
N ALA A 78 30.20 -4.77 -12.75
CA ALA A 78 29.50 -3.90 -11.81
C ALA A 78 29.08 -4.64 -10.52
N LEU A 79 28.64 -5.89 -10.61
CA LEU A 79 28.34 -6.73 -9.45
C LEU A 79 29.60 -7.06 -8.63
N ALA A 80 30.74 -7.29 -9.30
CA ALA A 80 32.00 -7.56 -8.63
C ALA A 80 32.48 -6.39 -7.76
N ALA A 81 32.12 -5.14 -8.11
CA ALA A 81 32.42 -3.97 -7.27
C ALA A 81 31.68 -3.98 -5.92
N ALA A 82 30.61 -4.75 -5.77
CA ALA A 82 29.86 -4.97 -4.53
C ALA A 82 30.18 -6.33 -3.89
N SER A 83 31.39 -6.86 -4.07
CA SER A 83 31.80 -8.16 -3.55
C SER A 83 31.59 -8.25 -2.02
N GLY A 84 31.08 -9.40 -1.55
CA GLY A 84 30.72 -9.62 -0.14
C GLY A 84 29.32 -9.17 0.27
N LEU A 85 28.55 -8.53 -0.63
CA LEU A 85 27.16 -8.13 -0.39
C LEU A 85 26.19 -9.01 -1.17
N THR A 86 25.02 -9.26 -0.58
CA THR A 86 23.92 -9.95 -1.28
C THR A 86 23.13 -8.93 -2.09
N VAL A 87 23.35 -8.90 -3.41
CA VAL A 87 22.64 -8.04 -4.34
C VAL A 87 21.37 -8.75 -4.83
N GLU A 88 20.21 -8.15 -4.63
CA GLU A 88 18.91 -8.68 -5.05
C GLU A 88 18.49 -8.21 -6.46
N ARG A 89 18.89 -6.98 -6.81
CA ARG A 89 18.55 -6.36 -8.10
C ARG A 89 19.74 -5.60 -8.66
N LEU A 90 19.89 -5.66 -9.96
CA LEU A 90 20.86 -4.87 -10.74
C LEU A 90 20.12 -4.11 -11.84
N ARG A 91 20.16 -2.80 -11.77
CA ARG A 91 19.54 -1.92 -12.76
C ARG A 91 20.59 -0.97 -13.36
N LEU A 92 20.49 -0.73 -14.64
CA LEU A 92 21.22 0.32 -15.36
C LEU A 92 20.25 1.48 -15.60
N ILE A 93 20.60 2.68 -15.16
CA ILE A 93 19.83 3.91 -15.30
C ILE A 93 20.74 5.05 -15.75
N SER A 94 20.16 6.18 -16.14
CA SER A 94 20.90 7.42 -16.41
C SER A 94 20.62 8.44 -15.31
N VAL A 95 21.65 9.07 -14.80
CA VAL A 95 21.55 10.18 -13.84
C VAL A 95 22.42 11.33 -14.35
N ASP A 96 21.80 12.44 -14.65
CA ASP A 96 22.45 13.62 -15.23
C ASP A 96 23.27 13.28 -16.50
N GLY A 97 22.68 12.44 -17.39
CA GLY A 97 23.31 11.99 -18.62
C GLY A 97 24.42 10.94 -18.46
N HIS A 98 24.73 10.51 -17.24
CA HIS A 98 25.76 9.50 -16.96
C HIS A 98 25.11 8.15 -16.64
N PRO A 99 25.40 7.07 -17.41
CA PRO A 99 24.89 5.74 -17.13
C PRO A 99 25.56 5.18 -15.86
N ARG A 100 24.73 4.61 -14.98
CA ARG A 100 25.18 3.93 -13.75
C ARG A 100 24.39 2.67 -13.48
N TYR A 101 25.06 1.72 -12.90
CA TYR A 101 24.42 0.56 -12.28
C TYR A 101 23.96 0.90 -10.86
N VAL A 102 22.72 0.58 -10.54
CA VAL A 102 22.17 0.64 -9.18
C VAL A 102 21.97 -0.79 -8.69
N LEU A 103 22.64 -1.12 -7.59
CA LEU A 103 22.63 -2.43 -6.96
C LEU A 103 21.79 -2.33 -5.69
N SER A 104 20.63 -2.98 -5.67
CA SER A 104 19.82 -3.07 -4.45
C SER A 104 20.35 -4.20 -3.59
N VAL A 105 20.82 -3.86 -2.37
CA VAL A 105 21.45 -4.78 -1.42
C VAL A 105 20.42 -5.28 -0.42
N ALA A 106 20.40 -6.58 -0.15
CA ALA A 106 19.50 -7.18 0.84
C ALA A 106 19.70 -6.56 2.23
N GLY A 107 18.64 -5.94 2.76
CA GLY A 107 18.65 -5.32 4.09
C GLY A 107 19.57 -4.09 4.22
N GLY A 108 20.07 -3.54 3.12
CA GLY A 108 20.97 -2.38 3.09
C GLY A 108 20.53 -1.31 2.09
N PRO A 109 21.25 -0.18 2.08
CA PRO A 109 21.00 0.87 1.09
C PRO A 109 21.53 0.48 -0.30
N ASP A 110 20.94 1.09 -1.33
CA ASP A 110 21.40 0.98 -2.72
C ASP A 110 22.86 1.43 -2.86
N ILE A 111 23.61 0.75 -3.73
CA ILE A 111 24.98 1.10 -4.14
C ILE A 111 24.95 1.47 -5.62
N SER A 112 25.67 2.52 -5.98
CA SER A 112 25.83 2.95 -7.37
C SER A 112 27.24 2.68 -7.88
N VAL A 113 27.33 2.14 -9.11
CA VAL A 113 28.58 1.89 -9.82
C VAL A 113 28.53 2.59 -11.17
N SER A 114 29.56 3.33 -11.53
CA SER A 114 29.66 3.98 -12.84
C SER A 114 29.69 2.91 -13.96
N ALA A 115 28.76 3.01 -14.90
CA ALA A 115 28.78 2.12 -16.05
C ALA A 115 29.83 2.52 -17.10
N GLU A 116 30.50 3.67 -16.91
CA GLU A 116 31.59 4.16 -17.76
C GLU A 116 32.96 3.68 -17.25
N SER A 117 33.21 3.74 -15.92
CA SER A 117 34.52 3.47 -15.34
C SER A 117 34.57 2.21 -14.46
N GLY A 118 33.43 1.69 -13.97
CA GLY A 118 33.36 0.58 -13.04
C GLY A 118 33.61 0.97 -11.57
N ASN A 119 33.85 2.24 -11.29
CA ASN A 119 34.11 2.71 -9.93
C ASN A 119 32.82 2.81 -9.13
N LEU A 120 32.91 2.51 -7.83
CA LEU A 120 31.85 2.85 -6.88
C LEU A 120 31.65 4.37 -6.87
N LEU A 121 30.39 4.79 -6.97
CA LEU A 121 30.02 6.20 -6.89
C LEU A 121 29.73 6.58 -5.45
N GLY A 122 30.28 7.71 -5.04
CA GLY A 122 29.98 8.32 -3.76
C GLY A 122 28.57 8.90 -3.69
N PRO A 123 28.22 9.53 -2.56
CA PRO A 123 26.97 10.24 -2.38
C PRO A 123 26.76 11.31 -3.49
N LEU A 124 25.54 11.39 -3.99
CA LEU A 124 25.17 12.41 -4.99
C LEU A 124 25.33 13.82 -4.41
N SER A 125 25.87 14.74 -5.20
CA SER A 125 25.96 16.16 -4.81
C SER A 125 24.62 16.87 -4.92
N ALA A 126 24.47 17.98 -4.18
CA ALA A 126 23.28 18.84 -4.27
C ALA A 126 23.11 19.43 -5.68
N ASP A 127 24.20 19.73 -6.38
CA ASP A 127 24.15 20.27 -7.76
C ASP A 127 23.66 19.21 -8.75
N THR A 128 24.12 17.97 -8.61
CA THR A 128 23.58 16.87 -9.44
C THR A 128 22.12 16.60 -9.10
N ALA A 129 21.70 16.65 -7.81
CA ALA A 129 20.30 16.53 -7.44
C ALA A 129 19.45 17.66 -8.04
N ARG A 130 19.98 18.88 -8.13
CA ARG A 130 19.35 20.02 -8.82
C ARG A 130 19.16 19.73 -10.30
N ALA A 131 20.18 19.25 -10.99
CA ALA A 131 20.13 18.94 -12.43
C ALA A 131 19.11 17.83 -12.71
N VAL A 132 19.15 16.75 -11.93
CA VAL A 132 18.19 15.63 -12.03
C VAL A 132 16.75 16.10 -11.82
N ALA A 133 16.51 16.93 -10.80
CA ALA A 133 15.17 17.43 -10.50
C ALA A 133 14.66 18.39 -11.59
N ALA A 134 15.51 19.27 -12.11
CA ALA A 134 15.16 20.16 -13.22
C ALA A 134 14.77 19.37 -14.49
N ALA A 135 15.58 18.36 -14.84
CA ALA A 135 15.30 17.49 -15.99
C ALA A 135 14.01 16.67 -15.80
N PHE A 136 13.81 16.11 -14.60
CA PHE A 136 12.64 15.31 -14.27
C PHE A 136 11.34 16.11 -14.26
N GLY A 137 11.38 17.31 -13.67
CA GLY A 137 10.21 18.16 -13.51
C GLY A 137 9.92 19.09 -14.69
N GLY A 138 10.90 19.33 -15.56
CA GLY A 138 10.79 20.26 -16.70
C GLY A 138 10.70 21.73 -16.28
N HIS A 139 11.14 22.09 -15.08
CA HIS A 139 11.09 23.44 -14.52
C HIS A 139 12.40 23.80 -13.83
N PRO A 140 12.75 25.09 -13.73
CA PRO A 140 13.87 25.56 -12.92
C PRO A 140 13.70 25.15 -11.45
N VAL A 141 14.82 25.08 -10.73
CA VAL A 141 14.86 24.69 -9.32
C VAL A 141 14.98 25.94 -8.44
N ALA A 142 13.98 26.15 -7.59
CA ALA A 142 13.95 27.22 -6.59
C ALA A 142 14.94 26.99 -5.45
N GLY A 143 15.13 25.73 -5.03
CA GLY A 143 16.02 25.40 -3.92
C GLY A 143 16.24 23.91 -3.74
N VAL A 144 17.38 23.56 -3.12
CA VAL A 144 17.75 22.20 -2.72
C VAL A 144 18.01 22.21 -1.23
N ALA A 145 17.44 21.27 -0.49
CA ALA A 145 17.63 21.11 0.94
C ALA A 145 17.96 19.65 1.27
N GLY A 146 18.74 19.44 2.32
CA GLY A 146 19.16 18.10 2.75
C GLY A 146 20.69 17.93 2.67
N PRO A 147 21.18 16.67 2.72
CA PRO A 147 20.39 15.44 2.68
C PRO A 147 19.59 15.19 3.97
N PHE A 148 18.43 14.51 3.84
CA PHE A 148 17.58 14.11 4.94
C PHE A 148 17.39 12.60 4.93
N ASP A 149 17.24 12.01 6.12
CA ASP A 149 16.85 10.61 6.28
C ASP A 149 15.32 10.45 6.36
N ASP A 150 14.63 11.45 6.90
CA ASP A 150 13.19 11.43 7.13
C ASP A 150 12.52 12.68 6.59
N ASP A 151 11.33 12.51 6.01
CA ASP A 151 10.42 13.59 5.63
C ASP A 151 8.97 13.08 5.75
N GLN A 152 8.02 14.01 5.95
CA GLN A 152 6.59 13.69 6.09
C GLN A 152 6.02 12.90 4.91
N TRP A 153 6.60 13.04 3.72
CA TRP A 153 6.14 12.42 2.48
C TRP A 153 6.98 11.21 2.04
N ILE A 154 8.00 10.85 2.84
CA ILE A 154 8.92 9.73 2.65
C ILE A 154 8.90 8.79 3.89
N VAL A 155 7.73 8.60 4.50
CA VAL A 155 7.59 7.84 5.76
C VAL A 155 7.38 6.34 5.55
N HIS A 156 7.13 5.88 4.33
CA HIS A 156 6.86 4.47 4.03
C HIS A 156 8.14 3.66 3.84
N ASP A 157 8.10 2.39 4.23
CA ASP A 157 9.22 1.44 4.20
C ASP A 157 9.80 1.22 2.80
N GLN A 158 8.98 1.41 1.75
CA GLN A 158 9.42 1.32 0.35
C GLN A 158 10.52 2.31 -0.03
N TYR A 159 10.79 3.31 0.80
CA TYR A 159 11.82 4.32 0.56
C TYR A 159 13.11 4.07 1.35
N ASP A 160 13.16 3.04 2.22
CA ASP A 160 14.29 2.83 3.13
C ASP A 160 15.59 2.55 2.37
N GLU A 161 15.55 1.79 1.27
CA GLU A 161 16.71 1.48 0.43
C GLU A 161 17.34 2.70 -0.26
N PHE A 162 16.55 3.76 -0.44
CA PHE A 162 16.93 4.98 -1.17
C PHE A 162 17.45 6.11 -0.28
N ARG A 163 17.36 5.98 1.02
CA ARG A 163 17.82 7.00 1.99
C ARG A 163 19.33 7.13 2.03
N PRO A 164 19.88 8.32 2.30
CA PRO A 164 19.21 9.62 2.46
C PRO A 164 18.81 10.25 1.12
N PHE A 165 18.09 11.40 1.14
CA PHE A 165 17.58 12.08 -0.04
C PHE A 165 17.68 13.61 0.07
N TYR A 166 17.76 14.28 -1.08
CA TYR A 166 17.56 15.73 -1.19
C TYR A 166 16.09 16.02 -1.47
N ARG A 167 15.58 17.11 -0.88
CA ARG A 167 14.30 17.71 -1.22
C ARG A 167 14.55 18.92 -2.11
N VAL A 168 14.02 18.88 -3.34
CA VAL A 168 14.24 19.88 -4.37
C VAL A 168 12.92 20.54 -4.72
N ALA A 169 12.81 21.85 -4.49
CA ALA A 169 11.64 22.65 -4.83
C ALA A 169 11.76 23.20 -6.27
N LEU A 170 10.68 23.08 -7.05
CA LEU A 170 10.61 23.57 -8.43
C LEU A 170 9.90 24.93 -8.51
N GLU A 171 10.25 25.74 -9.52
CA GLU A 171 9.61 27.00 -9.87
C GLU A 171 8.45 26.79 -10.85
N ASP A 172 7.48 25.95 -10.49
CA ASP A 172 6.35 25.56 -11.36
C ASP A 172 5.01 26.21 -10.99
N GLY A 173 5.00 27.14 -10.03
CA GLY A 173 3.80 27.78 -9.49
C GLY A 173 2.88 26.85 -8.70
N ARG A 174 3.07 25.51 -8.75
CA ARG A 174 2.29 24.51 -8.03
C ARG A 174 2.93 24.12 -6.71
N GLY A 175 4.14 24.62 -6.43
CA GLY A 175 4.94 24.29 -5.26
C GLY A 175 5.32 22.81 -5.25
N THR A 176 5.72 22.27 -6.40
CA THR A 176 6.17 20.90 -6.54
C THR A 176 7.50 20.71 -5.81
N GLU A 177 7.59 19.64 -5.04
CA GLU A 177 8.82 19.14 -4.43
C GLU A 177 9.11 17.75 -4.94
N LEU A 178 10.37 17.54 -5.34
CA LEU A 178 10.92 16.26 -5.75
C LEU A 178 11.90 15.77 -4.69
N TYR A 179 11.91 14.46 -4.46
CA TYR A 179 12.79 13.82 -3.51
C TYR A 179 13.79 12.95 -4.27
N VAL A 180 15.07 13.32 -4.23
CA VAL A 180 16.14 12.70 -5.02
C VAL A 180 17.05 11.91 -4.12
N SER A 181 17.18 10.60 -4.35
CA SER A 181 18.09 9.73 -3.58
C SER A 181 19.53 10.17 -3.71
N VAL A 182 20.23 10.29 -2.59
CA VAL A 182 21.67 10.51 -2.54
C VAL A 182 22.45 9.28 -3.03
N ARG A 183 21.85 8.10 -2.93
CA ARG A 183 22.48 6.81 -3.27
C ARG A 183 22.37 6.48 -4.76
N SER A 184 21.14 6.44 -5.25
CA SER A 184 20.87 6.05 -6.65
C SER A 184 20.80 7.24 -7.60
N GLY A 185 20.50 8.46 -7.11
CA GLY A 185 20.23 9.63 -7.93
C GLY A 185 18.82 9.62 -8.56
N GLU A 186 17.96 8.68 -8.17
CA GLU A 186 16.59 8.58 -8.68
C GLU A 186 15.65 9.53 -7.95
N VAL A 187 14.63 10.00 -8.65
CA VAL A 187 13.51 10.71 -8.03
C VAL A 187 12.57 9.69 -7.40
N LEU A 188 12.44 9.72 -6.08
CA LEU A 188 11.70 8.76 -5.27
C LEU A 188 10.22 9.12 -5.16
N GLN A 189 9.96 10.42 -5.01
CA GLN A 189 8.66 10.98 -4.71
C GLN A 189 8.50 12.35 -5.35
N ARG A 190 7.27 12.67 -5.68
CA ARG A 190 6.84 13.99 -6.13
C ARG A 190 5.61 14.39 -5.34
N THR A 191 5.62 15.59 -4.78
CA THR A 191 4.46 16.18 -4.09
C THR A 191 4.17 17.57 -4.62
N ARG A 192 2.90 17.99 -4.57
CA ARG A 192 2.48 19.36 -4.84
C ARG A 192 1.97 20.01 -3.55
N ARG A 193 2.03 21.34 -3.45
CA ARG A 193 1.59 22.06 -2.25
C ARG A 193 0.17 21.69 -1.83
N ALA A 194 -0.79 21.73 -2.74
CA ALA A 194 -2.18 21.39 -2.45
C ALA A 194 -2.34 19.93 -1.99
N GLU A 195 -1.60 18.98 -2.58
CA GLU A 195 -1.60 17.58 -2.15
C GLU A 195 -1.09 17.45 -0.72
N ARG A 196 -0.01 18.16 -0.37
CA ARG A 196 0.54 18.16 1.00
C ARG A 196 -0.43 18.77 2.00
N GLU A 197 -1.02 19.92 1.69
CA GLU A 197 -1.99 20.61 2.56
C GLU A 197 -3.21 19.74 2.85
N TRP A 198 -3.85 19.16 1.82
CA TRP A 198 -4.97 18.26 2.00
C TRP A 198 -4.59 16.97 2.72
N ASN A 199 -3.39 16.44 2.48
CA ASN A 199 -2.93 15.22 3.14
C ASN A 199 -2.58 15.43 4.62
N TYR A 200 -2.28 16.66 5.09
CA TYR A 200 -2.22 16.92 6.52
C TYR A 200 -3.57 16.67 7.20
N VAL A 201 -4.68 17.05 6.57
CA VAL A 201 -6.03 16.78 7.07
C VAL A 201 -6.47 15.34 6.77
N GLY A 202 -6.06 14.77 5.63
CA GLY A 202 -6.35 13.41 5.20
C GLY A 202 -5.45 12.38 5.87
N SER A 203 -4.43 11.93 5.15
CA SER A 203 -3.58 10.78 5.51
C SER A 203 -2.84 10.95 6.84
N VAL A 204 -2.33 12.16 7.15
CA VAL A 204 -1.57 12.40 8.38
C VAL A 204 -2.46 12.23 9.61
N VAL A 205 -3.68 12.79 9.58
CA VAL A 205 -4.66 12.62 10.66
C VAL A 205 -5.19 11.19 10.71
N HIS A 206 -5.56 10.63 9.55
CA HIS A 206 -6.19 9.31 9.47
C HIS A 206 -5.29 8.18 9.98
N TRP A 207 -4.02 8.21 9.59
CA TRP A 207 -3.04 7.19 9.97
C TRP A 207 -2.16 7.60 11.16
N VAL A 208 -2.41 8.76 11.76
CA VAL A 208 -1.51 9.35 12.77
C VAL A 208 -0.06 9.34 12.26
N ASN A 209 0.09 9.68 10.97
CA ASN A 209 1.31 9.48 10.20
C ASN A 209 2.27 10.67 10.37
N ILE A 210 2.53 11.07 11.62
CA ILE A 210 3.45 12.15 11.97
C ILE A 210 4.87 11.60 11.88
N VAL A 211 5.75 12.25 11.13
CA VAL A 211 7.12 11.78 10.89
C VAL A 211 7.88 11.43 12.17
N ALA A 212 7.76 12.26 13.21
CA ALA A 212 8.42 12.03 14.50
C ALA A 212 7.99 10.72 15.19
N LEU A 213 6.74 10.29 14.99
CA LEU A 213 6.23 9.01 15.50
C LEU A 213 6.51 7.88 14.49
N ARG A 214 6.29 8.15 13.20
CA ARG A 214 6.35 7.13 12.14
C ARG A 214 7.75 6.57 11.90
N ARG A 215 8.80 7.35 12.15
CA ARG A 215 10.20 6.84 12.13
C ARG A 215 10.45 5.70 13.12
N HIS A 216 9.64 5.62 14.19
CA HIS A 216 9.64 4.52 15.15
C HIS A 216 8.47 3.57 14.84
N LYS A 217 8.64 2.72 13.83
CA LYS A 217 7.58 1.90 13.22
C LYS A 217 6.78 1.07 14.22
N ASP A 218 7.46 0.39 15.14
CA ASP A 218 6.84 -0.46 16.15
C ASP A 218 6.03 0.35 17.17
N LEU A 219 6.57 1.51 17.60
CA LEU A 219 5.86 2.42 18.49
C LEU A 219 4.61 2.98 17.81
N TRP A 220 4.75 3.48 16.57
CA TRP A 220 3.61 3.97 15.78
C TRP A 220 2.53 2.90 15.64
N ARG A 221 2.91 1.68 15.29
CA ARG A 221 2.01 0.56 15.16
C ARG A 221 1.31 0.22 16.49
N GLY A 222 2.06 0.18 17.59
CA GLY A 222 1.52 -0.03 18.93
C GLY A 222 0.50 1.03 19.31
N VAL A 223 0.79 2.30 19.04
CA VAL A 223 -0.14 3.43 19.26
C VAL A 223 -1.42 3.26 18.45
N MET A 224 -1.32 2.95 17.15
CA MET A 224 -2.48 2.75 16.29
C MET A 224 -3.36 1.58 16.76
N LEU A 225 -2.76 0.45 17.12
CA LEU A 225 -3.49 -0.71 17.64
C LEU A 225 -4.16 -0.40 18.99
N ALA A 226 -3.49 0.34 19.89
CA ALA A 226 -4.06 0.75 21.17
C ALA A 226 -5.27 1.71 20.99
N LEU A 227 -5.15 2.68 20.08
CA LEU A 227 -6.26 3.58 19.72
C LEU A 227 -7.42 2.79 19.11
N GLY A 228 -7.13 1.89 18.16
CA GLY A 228 -8.13 1.03 17.53
C GLY A 228 -8.84 0.14 18.55
N ALA A 229 -8.10 -0.54 19.43
CA ALA A 229 -8.68 -1.39 20.49
C ALA A 229 -9.57 -0.58 21.45
N THR A 230 -9.13 0.63 21.85
CA THR A 230 -9.88 1.51 22.74
C THR A 230 -11.19 1.98 22.07
N CYS A 231 -11.13 2.35 20.80
CA CYS A 231 -12.30 2.74 20.02
C CYS A 231 -13.23 1.54 19.74
N GLY A 232 -12.68 0.35 19.50
CA GLY A 232 -13.46 -0.89 19.40
C GLY A 232 -14.23 -1.21 20.67
N LEU A 233 -13.57 -1.08 21.85
CA LEU A 233 -14.21 -1.26 23.14
C LEU A 233 -15.34 -0.24 23.37
N LEU A 234 -15.13 1.03 23.00
CA LEU A 234 -16.16 2.07 23.05
C LEU A 234 -17.37 1.70 22.17
N ALA A 235 -17.13 1.25 20.95
CA ALA A 235 -18.18 0.87 20.00
C ALA A 235 -18.96 -0.37 20.49
N CYS A 236 -18.27 -1.40 20.99
CA CYS A 236 -18.88 -2.60 21.58
C CYS A 236 -19.76 -2.25 22.79
N ALA A 237 -19.24 -1.44 23.72
CA ALA A 237 -19.99 -1.01 24.89
C ALA A 237 -21.24 -0.21 24.48
N GLY A 238 -21.10 0.70 23.49
CA GLY A 238 -22.20 1.49 22.96
C GLY A 238 -23.28 0.65 22.29
N LEU A 239 -22.88 -0.31 21.44
CA LEU A 239 -23.80 -1.23 20.75
C LEU A 239 -24.57 -2.08 21.77
N THR A 240 -23.88 -2.66 22.76
CA THR A 240 -24.49 -3.47 23.82
C THR A 240 -25.54 -2.67 24.59
N LEU A 241 -25.22 -1.44 25.02
CA LEU A 241 -26.17 -0.55 25.68
C LEU A 241 -27.33 -0.19 24.76
N GLY A 242 -27.06 0.09 23.49
CA GLY A 242 -28.06 0.38 22.48
C GLY A 242 -29.07 -0.75 22.32
N VAL A 243 -28.60 -2.00 22.22
CA VAL A 243 -29.45 -3.19 22.10
C VAL A 243 -30.28 -3.42 23.36
N ILE A 244 -29.70 -3.26 24.57
CA ILE A 244 -30.44 -3.37 25.83
C ILE A 244 -31.57 -2.37 25.89
N HIS A 245 -31.33 -1.12 25.53
CA HIS A 245 -32.36 -0.07 25.52
C HIS A 245 -33.41 -0.29 24.43
N LEU A 246 -33.05 -0.82 23.27
CA LEU A 246 -33.99 -1.22 22.22
C LEU A 246 -34.93 -2.33 22.71
N ILE A 247 -34.39 -3.40 23.31
CA ILE A 247 -35.17 -4.51 23.87
C ILE A 247 -36.14 -3.99 24.92
N ASN A 248 -35.68 -3.12 25.84
CA ASN A 248 -36.52 -2.53 26.86
C ASN A 248 -37.66 -1.67 26.27
N THR A 249 -37.37 -0.91 25.20
CA THR A 249 -38.35 -0.11 24.48
C THR A 249 -39.46 -1.02 23.90
N ARG A 250 -39.06 -2.16 23.30
CA ARG A 250 -40.00 -3.14 22.73
C ARG A 250 -40.82 -3.84 23.82
N ARG A 251 -40.16 -4.27 24.92
CA ARG A 251 -40.85 -4.91 26.06
C ARG A 251 -41.87 -3.97 26.72
N ALA A 252 -41.55 -2.69 26.79
CA ALA A 252 -42.46 -1.69 27.30
C ALA A 252 -43.58 -1.26 26.31
N ARG A 253 -43.66 -1.94 25.13
CA ARG A 253 -44.60 -1.65 24.04
C ARG A 253 -44.60 -0.20 23.57
N ARG A 254 -43.46 0.50 23.71
CA ARG A 254 -43.27 1.84 23.19
C ARG A 254 -43.05 1.84 21.70
N ARG A 255 -43.61 2.83 20.99
CA ARG A 255 -43.34 3.04 19.57
C ARG A 255 -41.97 3.66 19.36
N GLY A 256 -41.27 3.24 18.32
CA GLY A 256 -39.94 3.76 17.92
C GLY A 256 -38.77 2.90 18.43
N LEU A 257 -37.55 3.35 18.11
CA LEU A 257 -36.30 2.62 18.38
C LEU A 257 -35.64 3.03 19.71
N SER A 258 -36.02 4.18 20.31
CA SER A 258 -35.31 4.78 21.40
C SER A 258 -36.26 5.21 22.56
N PRO A 259 -35.90 4.93 23.81
CA PRO A 259 -36.66 5.44 24.96
C PRO A 259 -36.31 6.89 25.32
N PHE A 260 -35.32 7.49 24.65
CA PHE A 260 -34.77 8.79 24.95
C PHE A 260 -35.44 9.92 24.16
N ARG A 261 -35.12 11.19 24.50
CA ARG A 261 -35.56 12.41 23.81
C ARG A 261 -34.37 13.27 23.40
N GLY A 262 -34.56 14.17 22.46
CA GLY A 262 -33.56 15.14 22.00
C GLY A 262 -32.30 14.43 21.41
N TRP A 263 -31.13 15.01 21.66
CA TRP A 263 -29.86 14.52 21.11
C TRP A 263 -29.53 13.08 21.51
N LEU A 264 -29.93 12.65 22.72
CA LEU A 264 -29.71 11.28 23.16
C LEU A 264 -30.57 10.27 22.35
N ARG A 265 -31.77 10.67 21.88
CA ARG A 265 -32.58 9.86 20.98
C ARG A 265 -31.86 9.66 19.65
N TRP A 266 -31.33 10.72 19.07
CA TRP A 266 -30.57 10.63 17.81
C TRP A 266 -29.33 9.78 17.97
N HIS A 267 -28.53 10.03 19.00
CA HIS A 267 -27.33 9.24 19.31
C HIS A 267 -27.65 7.74 19.44
N HIS A 268 -28.71 7.39 20.17
CA HIS A 268 -29.11 6.00 20.36
C HIS A 268 -29.65 5.38 19.04
N SER A 269 -30.55 6.06 18.33
CA SER A 269 -31.21 5.50 17.15
C SER A 269 -30.26 5.36 15.97
N VAL A 270 -29.42 6.34 15.69
CA VAL A 270 -28.38 6.28 14.65
C VAL A 270 -27.29 5.31 15.08
N GLY A 271 -26.92 5.32 16.37
CA GLY A 271 -25.88 4.47 16.91
C GLY A 271 -26.14 2.97 16.79
N LEU A 272 -27.40 2.53 16.81
CA LEU A 272 -27.74 1.12 16.59
C LEU A 272 -27.26 0.59 15.23
N PHE A 273 -27.26 1.43 14.20
CA PHE A 273 -26.79 1.08 12.86
C PHE A 273 -25.31 1.47 12.67
N ALA A 274 -24.94 2.68 13.05
CA ALA A 274 -23.61 3.20 12.87
C ALA A 274 -22.54 2.40 13.65
N SER A 275 -22.87 1.85 14.82
CA SER A 275 -21.94 1.04 15.60
C SER A 275 -21.42 -0.19 14.86
N VAL A 276 -22.23 -0.80 14.00
CA VAL A 276 -21.80 -1.94 13.18
C VAL A 276 -20.76 -1.50 12.14
N LEU A 277 -21.00 -0.37 11.49
CA LEU A 277 -20.03 0.24 10.56
C LEU A 277 -18.74 0.64 11.30
N LEU A 278 -18.85 1.26 12.47
CA LEU A 278 -17.69 1.63 13.27
C LEU A 278 -16.84 0.41 13.64
N LEU A 279 -17.48 -0.65 14.12
CA LEU A 279 -16.77 -1.90 14.45
C LEU A 279 -16.10 -2.51 13.22
N SER A 280 -16.80 -2.56 12.08
CA SER A 280 -16.23 -3.01 10.81
C SER A 280 -14.98 -2.21 10.46
N TRP A 281 -15.04 -0.87 10.52
CA TRP A 281 -13.91 -0.01 10.19
C TRP A 281 -12.76 -0.08 11.20
N VAL A 282 -13.05 -0.15 12.50
CA VAL A 282 -12.01 -0.32 13.53
C VAL A 282 -11.30 -1.67 13.34
N VAL A 283 -12.06 -2.75 13.15
CA VAL A 283 -11.48 -4.09 12.96
C VAL A 283 -10.66 -4.13 11.67
N SER A 284 -11.22 -3.69 10.55
CA SER A 284 -10.50 -3.69 9.27
C SER A 284 -9.29 -2.76 9.29
N GLY A 285 -9.36 -1.59 9.96
CA GLY A 285 -8.24 -0.69 10.15
C GLY A 285 -7.11 -1.30 10.99
N CYS A 286 -7.43 -2.02 12.06
CA CYS A 286 -6.43 -2.78 12.82
C CYS A 286 -5.81 -3.91 11.98
N LEU A 287 -6.62 -4.58 11.14
CA LEU A 287 -6.13 -5.63 10.24
C LEU A 287 -5.26 -5.10 9.09
N MET A 288 -5.38 -3.82 8.72
CA MET A 288 -4.43 -3.19 7.80
C MET A 288 -3.01 -3.14 8.36
N LEU A 289 -2.87 -3.10 9.68
CA LEU A 289 -1.59 -3.09 10.38
C LEU A 289 -1.04 -4.49 10.67
N ASP A 290 -1.70 -5.53 10.15
CA ASP A 290 -1.24 -6.92 10.33
C ASP A 290 0.10 -7.14 9.62
N ASP A 291 1.03 -7.74 10.36
CA ASP A 291 2.40 -8.06 9.94
C ASP A 291 2.59 -9.56 9.65
N GLY A 292 1.54 -10.21 9.22
CA GLY A 292 1.55 -11.65 8.92
C GLY A 292 1.08 -12.55 10.06
N LYS A 293 0.57 -11.98 11.16
CA LYS A 293 0.06 -12.75 12.31
C LYS A 293 -1.34 -13.31 12.08
N VAL A 294 -2.20 -12.53 11.44
CA VAL A 294 -3.58 -12.92 11.10
C VAL A 294 -3.64 -13.47 9.68
N PHE A 295 -3.10 -12.74 8.73
CA PHE A 295 -3.01 -13.14 7.34
C PHE A 295 -1.55 -13.37 6.96
N PRO A 296 -1.19 -14.53 6.36
CA PRO A 296 0.15 -14.74 5.83
C PRO A 296 0.57 -13.64 4.86
N SER A 297 1.86 -13.29 4.84
CA SER A 297 2.41 -12.36 3.87
C SER A 297 2.17 -12.87 2.45
N ASP A 298 1.84 -11.97 1.55
CA ASP A 298 1.72 -12.24 0.12
C ASP A 298 3.03 -12.02 -0.66
N ARG A 299 4.10 -11.62 0.04
CA ARG A 299 5.42 -11.44 -0.57
C ARG A 299 6.08 -12.80 -0.82
N PRO A 300 6.69 -12.98 -2.01
CA PRO A 300 7.47 -14.18 -2.27
C PRO A 300 8.70 -14.23 -1.34
N THR A 301 9.04 -15.41 -0.89
CA THR A 301 10.25 -15.64 -0.09
C THR A 301 11.50 -15.58 -0.98
N PRO A 302 12.70 -15.31 -0.42
CA PRO A 302 13.95 -15.36 -1.18
C PRO A 302 14.19 -16.71 -1.86
N ALA A 303 13.78 -17.82 -1.24
CA ALA A 303 13.90 -19.16 -1.81
C ALA A 303 12.98 -19.35 -3.04
N GLU A 304 11.75 -18.88 -2.97
CA GLU A 304 10.81 -18.90 -4.12
C GLU A 304 11.31 -18.05 -5.29
N ILE A 305 11.85 -16.86 -4.99
CA ILE A 305 12.46 -16.00 -6.01
C ILE A 305 13.66 -16.68 -6.65
N ALA A 306 14.56 -17.26 -5.85
CA ALA A 306 15.74 -17.96 -6.35
C ALA A 306 15.36 -19.19 -7.20
N GLY A 307 14.39 -19.98 -6.73
CA GLY A 307 13.86 -21.13 -7.48
C GLY A 307 13.25 -20.71 -8.83
N ALA A 308 12.43 -19.67 -8.84
CA ALA A 308 11.81 -19.18 -10.06
C ALA A 308 12.83 -18.60 -11.06
N ARG A 309 13.87 -17.97 -10.57
CA ARG A 309 14.98 -17.48 -11.41
C ARG A 309 15.76 -18.63 -12.06
N GLY A 310 16.04 -19.69 -11.29
CA GLY A 310 16.86 -20.82 -11.75
C GLY A 310 18.31 -20.47 -12.05
N LEU A 311 18.72 -19.21 -11.90
CA LEU A 311 20.06 -18.67 -12.00
C LEU A 311 20.30 -17.65 -10.89
N THR A 312 21.54 -17.58 -10.40
CA THR A 312 21.97 -16.43 -9.57
C THR A 312 22.03 -15.16 -10.40
N LEU A 313 21.88 -14.01 -9.76
CA LEU A 313 22.00 -12.72 -10.42
C LEU A 313 23.36 -12.55 -11.11
N THR A 314 24.44 -13.04 -10.48
CA THR A 314 25.79 -13.02 -11.01
C THR A 314 25.90 -13.87 -12.29
N ALA A 315 25.35 -15.08 -12.27
CA ALA A 315 25.33 -15.95 -13.45
C ALA A 315 24.50 -15.37 -14.59
N ALA A 316 23.39 -14.72 -14.29
CA ALA A 316 22.57 -14.03 -15.29
C ALA A 316 23.33 -12.82 -15.87
N ALA A 317 23.93 -11.98 -15.03
CA ALA A 317 24.70 -10.81 -15.45
C ALA A 317 25.90 -11.16 -16.32
N ALA A 318 26.57 -12.29 -16.06
CA ALA A 318 27.70 -12.78 -16.85
C ALA A 318 27.35 -13.16 -18.29
N ARG A 319 26.07 -13.29 -18.63
CA ARG A 319 25.60 -13.56 -19.98
C ARG A 319 25.52 -12.31 -20.88
N PHE A 320 25.71 -11.13 -20.32
CA PHE A 320 25.56 -9.88 -21.05
C PHE A 320 26.88 -9.11 -21.11
N SER A 321 27.45 -9.03 -22.32
CA SER A 321 28.57 -8.16 -22.62
C SER A 321 28.11 -6.71 -22.80
N VAL A 322 29.06 -5.79 -22.87
CA VAL A 322 28.79 -4.38 -23.19
C VAL A 322 28.21 -4.25 -24.60
N ASP A 323 28.68 -5.05 -25.56
CA ASP A 323 28.20 -5.00 -26.93
C ASP A 323 26.73 -5.43 -27.02
N LEU A 324 26.33 -6.46 -26.27
CA LEU A 324 24.91 -6.86 -26.17
C LEU A 324 24.04 -5.75 -25.57
N LEU A 325 24.54 -5.03 -24.56
CA LEU A 325 23.79 -3.89 -24.00
C LEU A 325 23.56 -2.79 -25.06
N ARG A 326 24.52 -2.57 -25.94
CA ARG A 326 24.43 -1.57 -27.02
C ARG A 326 23.44 -1.95 -28.13
N GLU A 327 23.09 -3.22 -28.25
CA GLU A 327 22.04 -3.69 -29.18
C GLU A 327 20.62 -3.41 -28.70
N LEU A 328 20.44 -3.03 -27.42
CA LEU A 328 19.11 -2.74 -26.86
C LEU A 328 18.46 -1.55 -27.58
N PRO A 329 17.13 -1.59 -27.74
CA PRO A 329 16.40 -0.39 -28.13
C PRO A 329 16.56 0.71 -27.06
N PRO A 330 16.30 1.99 -27.40
CA PRO A 330 16.36 3.09 -26.44
C PRO A 330 15.60 2.75 -25.15
N ALA A 331 16.22 2.98 -24.00
CA ALA A 331 15.66 2.68 -22.71
C ALA A 331 16.02 3.75 -21.68
N ARG A 332 15.23 3.83 -20.61
CA ARG A 332 15.48 4.68 -19.44
C ARG A 332 15.88 3.88 -18.22
N GLU A 333 15.52 2.62 -18.21
CA GLU A 333 15.94 1.63 -17.21
C GLU A 333 16.14 0.28 -17.87
N VAL A 334 17.23 -0.42 -17.53
CA VAL A 334 17.48 -1.80 -17.93
C VAL A 334 17.75 -2.60 -16.66
N GLU A 335 16.94 -3.63 -16.40
CA GLU A 335 17.10 -4.53 -15.25
C GLU A 335 17.59 -5.90 -15.72
N ILE A 336 18.53 -6.47 -14.96
CA ILE A 336 18.97 -7.85 -15.17
C ILE A 336 18.01 -8.78 -14.45
N ALA A 337 17.40 -9.71 -15.17
CA ALA A 337 16.47 -10.70 -14.65
C ALA A 337 16.82 -12.12 -15.12
N ALA A 338 16.22 -13.12 -14.49
CA ALA A 338 16.26 -14.49 -14.96
C ALA A 338 14.92 -15.17 -14.68
N VAL A 339 14.48 -16.06 -15.55
CA VAL A 339 13.28 -16.87 -15.41
C VAL A 339 13.57 -18.29 -15.88
N ALA A 340 13.39 -19.26 -14.99
CA ALA A 340 13.63 -20.69 -15.28
C ALA A 340 15.00 -20.95 -15.93
N GLY A 341 16.05 -20.31 -15.44
CA GLY A 341 17.40 -20.46 -15.95
C GLY A 341 17.73 -19.65 -17.20
N THR A 342 16.77 -18.93 -17.78
CA THR A 342 17.01 -18.04 -18.94
C THR A 342 17.26 -16.62 -18.46
N PRO A 343 18.41 -16.00 -18.77
CA PRO A 343 18.71 -14.62 -18.44
C PRO A 343 18.01 -13.65 -19.39
N TYR A 344 17.55 -12.51 -18.85
CA TYR A 344 16.88 -11.44 -19.59
C TYR A 344 17.42 -10.07 -19.19
N LEU A 345 17.47 -9.15 -20.16
CA LEU A 345 17.50 -7.72 -19.95
C LEU A 345 16.08 -7.20 -20.09
N VAL A 346 15.57 -6.55 -19.07
CA VAL A 346 14.24 -5.90 -19.08
C VAL A 346 14.45 -4.42 -19.33
N ALA A 347 14.31 -3.98 -20.58
CA ALA A 347 14.46 -2.59 -20.99
C ALA A 347 13.12 -1.87 -20.94
N ARG A 348 13.05 -0.73 -20.24
CA ARG A 348 11.83 0.05 -19.99
C ARG A 348 11.98 1.51 -20.42
N GLY A 349 10.86 2.16 -20.78
CA GLY A 349 10.79 3.60 -21.02
C GLY A 349 11.30 4.05 -22.37
N GLY A 350 11.48 3.16 -23.34
CA GLY A 350 12.05 3.47 -24.65
C GLY A 350 11.04 3.79 -25.78
N GLY A 351 9.73 3.78 -25.50
CA GLY A 351 8.73 4.07 -26.53
C GLY A 351 7.33 3.56 -26.19
N PRO A 352 6.37 3.69 -27.11
CA PRO A 352 4.96 3.36 -26.86
C PRO A 352 4.68 1.86 -26.64
N GLY A 353 5.65 0.98 -26.82
CA GLY A 353 5.50 -0.48 -26.64
C GLY A 353 5.73 -1.00 -25.23
N GLY A 354 6.01 -0.13 -24.23
CA GLY A 354 6.19 -0.54 -22.84
C GLY A 354 7.57 -1.09 -22.53
N SER A 355 7.67 -2.38 -22.19
CA SER A 355 8.92 -3.06 -21.85
C SER A 355 9.35 -4.02 -22.95
N TRP A 356 10.67 -4.10 -23.18
CA TRP A 356 11.29 -5.11 -24.01
C TRP A 356 12.05 -6.10 -23.14
N LEU A 357 11.91 -7.37 -23.46
CA LEU A 357 12.74 -8.44 -22.94
C LEU A 357 13.77 -8.81 -23.99
N ALA A 358 15.03 -8.78 -23.64
CA ALA A 358 16.11 -9.19 -24.52
C ALA A 358 16.87 -10.38 -23.91
N THR A 359 17.03 -11.45 -24.67
CA THR A 359 17.77 -12.65 -24.26
C THR A 359 18.92 -12.93 -25.23
N PRO A 360 20.10 -13.34 -24.74
CA PRO A 360 21.21 -13.65 -25.62
C PRO A 360 20.95 -14.96 -26.40
N THR A 361 21.22 -14.93 -27.70
CA THR A 361 21.13 -16.08 -28.58
C THR A 361 22.47 -16.82 -28.68
N ALA A 362 22.46 -18.05 -29.21
CA ALA A 362 23.69 -18.79 -29.48
C ALA A 362 24.61 -18.10 -30.52
N SER A 363 24.03 -17.23 -31.35
CA SER A 363 24.78 -16.43 -32.35
C SER A 363 25.42 -15.17 -31.75
N GLY A 364 25.31 -14.94 -30.43
CA GLY A 364 25.89 -13.78 -29.78
C GLY A 364 25.12 -12.45 -29.99
N LYS A 365 23.86 -12.52 -30.43
CA LYS A 365 22.97 -11.38 -30.62
C LYS A 365 21.82 -11.41 -29.61
N LEU A 366 21.06 -10.31 -29.48
CA LEU A 366 19.85 -10.25 -28.68
C LEU A 366 18.61 -10.70 -29.50
N SER A 367 17.81 -11.57 -28.88
CA SER A 367 16.44 -11.83 -29.32
C SER A 367 15.50 -10.97 -28.47
N LEU A 368 14.66 -10.18 -29.12
CA LEU A 368 13.73 -9.27 -28.47
C LEU A 368 12.31 -9.85 -28.38
N SER A 369 11.65 -9.69 -27.26
CA SER A 369 10.25 -10.06 -27.05
C SER A 369 9.55 -9.05 -26.14
N HIS A 370 8.21 -9.08 -26.08
CA HIS A 370 7.44 -8.23 -25.17
C HIS A 370 7.02 -8.94 -23.87
N GLY A 371 7.38 -10.20 -23.71
CA GLY A 371 7.03 -10.96 -22.51
C GLY A 371 7.67 -12.34 -22.47
N VAL A 372 7.78 -12.85 -21.26
CA VAL A 372 8.21 -14.23 -20.99
C VAL A 372 7.09 -15.18 -21.41
N PRO A 373 7.37 -16.21 -22.22
CA PRO A 373 6.36 -17.19 -22.61
C PRO A 373 5.76 -17.93 -21.42
N ASP A 374 4.46 -18.25 -21.47
CA ASP A 374 3.76 -18.96 -20.39
C ASP A 374 4.44 -20.31 -20.04
N ALA A 375 5.05 -20.99 -21.01
CA ALA A 375 5.83 -22.21 -20.77
C ALA A 375 7.03 -21.97 -19.84
N SER A 376 7.75 -20.86 -20.01
CA SER A 376 8.88 -20.48 -19.14
C SER A 376 8.40 -20.05 -17.75
N LEU A 377 7.25 -19.36 -17.66
CA LEU A 377 6.63 -19.02 -16.37
C LEU A 377 6.19 -20.25 -15.59
N LEU A 378 5.64 -21.25 -16.30
CA LEU A 378 5.30 -22.56 -15.71
C LEU A 378 6.55 -23.31 -15.24
N ALA A 379 7.63 -23.28 -16.02
CA ALA A 379 8.91 -23.89 -15.62
C ALA A 379 9.47 -23.20 -14.37
N ALA A 380 9.42 -21.87 -14.31
CA ALA A 380 9.82 -21.09 -13.13
C ALA A 380 9.00 -21.46 -11.89
N ALA A 381 7.68 -21.58 -12.02
CA ALA A 381 6.83 -22.00 -10.92
C ALA A 381 7.13 -23.42 -10.45
N ARG A 382 7.36 -24.36 -11.36
CA ARG A 382 7.77 -25.73 -11.00
C ARG A 382 9.12 -25.79 -10.28
N ALA A 383 10.06 -24.94 -10.67
CA ALA A 383 11.36 -24.86 -10.01
C ALA A 383 11.27 -24.21 -8.62
N ALA A 384 10.41 -23.23 -8.44
CA ALA A 384 10.19 -22.59 -7.15
C ALA A 384 9.39 -23.46 -6.15
N TRP A 385 8.46 -24.29 -6.67
CA TRP A 385 7.63 -25.21 -5.87
C TRP A 385 7.76 -26.66 -6.39
N PRO A 386 8.92 -27.32 -6.25
CA PRO A 386 9.20 -28.60 -6.89
C PRO A 386 8.35 -29.76 -6.37
N THR A 387 7.82 -29.66 -5.16
CA THR A 387 6.97 -30.68 -4.52
C THR A 387 5.48 -30.48 -4.80
N VAL A 388 5.09 -29.38 -5.44
CA VAL A 388 3.69 -29.03 -5.67
C VAL A 388 3.38 -29.00 -7.16
N ARG A 389 2.33 -29.71 -7.56
CA ARG A 389 1.90 -29.71 -8.97
C ARG A 389 1.26 -28.36 -9.34
N VAL A 390 1.65 -27.82 -10.50
CA VAL A 390 0.99 -26.66 -11.10
C VAL A 390 -0.28 -27.13 -11.81
N LEU A 391 -1.41 -26.49 -11.50
CA LEU A 391 -2.72 -26.83 -12.06
C LEU A 391 -2.98 -26.09 -13.38
N GLN A 392 -2.77 -24.76 -13.37
CA GLN A 392 -3.06 -23.91 -14.54
C GLN A 392 -2.28 -22.61 -14.50
N ILE A 393 -2.14 -21.98 -15.65
CA ILE A 393 -1.74 -20.59 -15.84
C ILE A 393 -2.81 -19.86 -16.64
N ARG A 394 -3.13 -18.62 -16.26
CA ARG A 394 -4.09 -17.78 -17.00
C ARG A 394 -3.79 -16.30 -16.82
N GLY A 395 -4.25 -15.48 -17.78
CA GLY A 395 -4.33 -14.04 -17.61
C GLY A 395 -5.27 -13.67 -16.47
N ILE A 396 -5.06 -12.50 -15.89
CA ILE A 396 -5.92 -11.96 -14.82
C ILE A 396 -6.80 -10.89 -15.46
N PRO A 397 -8.13 -11.09 -15.52
CA PRO A 397 -9.06 -10.10 -16.05
C PRO A 397 -9.01 -8.79 -15.21
N SER A 398 -9.25 -7.66 -15.84
CA SER A 398 -9.30 -6.37 -15.15
C SER A 398 -10.43 -6.29 -14.11
N ASP A 399 -11.47 -7.08 -14.28
CA ASP A 399 -12.61 -7.22 -13.38
C ASP A 399 -12.51 -8.40 -12.40
N ASP A 400 -11.32 -8.99 -12.26
CA ASP A 400 -11.09 -10.08 -11.29
C ASP A 400 -11.40 -9.61 -9.87
N ALA A 401 -12.22 -10.37 -9.15
CA ALA A 401 -12.69 -10.02 -7.82
C ALA A 401 -11.59 -9.83 -6.76
N TYR A 402 -10.40 -10.36 -7.01
CA TYR A 402 -9.23 -10.23 -6.13
C TYR A 402 -8.26 -9.11 -6.54
N GLN A 403 -8.54 -8.38 -7.62
CA GLN A 403 -7.86 -7.12 -7.90
C GLN A 403 -8.23 -6.08 -6.84
N VAL A 404 -7.24 -5.34 -6.35
CA VAL A 404 -7.44 -4.24 -5.39
C VAL A 404 -7.40 -2.93 -6.17
N ILE A 405 -8.43 -2.10 -6.02
CA ILE A 405 -8.59 -0.84 -6.79
C ILE A 405 -7.38 0.08 -6.60
N THR A 406 -6.90 0.18 -5.36
CA THR A 406 -5.78 1.09 -5.01
C THR A 406 -4.42 0.58 -5.45
N ASN A 407 -4.31 -0.70 -5.82
CA ASN A 407 -3.06 -1.32 -6.27
C ASN A 407 -3.34 -2.43 -7.29
N PRO A 408 -3.82 -2.09 -8.50
CA PRO A 408 -4.15 -3.08 -9.51
C PRO A 408 -2.88 -3.77 -10.03
N LEU A 409 -3.02 -5.05 -10.34
CA LEU A 409 -1.97 -5.79 -11.01
C LEU A 409 -1.79 -5.29 -12.45
N PRO A 410 -0.57 -5.34 -13.00
CA PRO A 410 -0.35 -4.97 -14.40
C PRO A 410 -1.14 -5.89 -15.35
N PRO A 411 -1.55 -5.41 -16.52
CA PRO A 411 -2.29 -6.22 -17.52
C PRO A 411 -1.51 -7.46 -17.98
N THR A 412 -0.18 -7.41 -17.85
CA THR A 412 0.74 -8.51 -18.16
C THR A 412 0.81 -9.57 -17.07
N ALA A 413 0.12 -9.38 -15.94
CA ALA A 413 0.11 -10.35 -14.85
C ALA A 413 -0.54 -11.68 -15.28
N ARG A 414 0.09 -12.78 -14.87
CA ARG A 414 -0.41 -14.15 -15.01
C ARG A 414 -0.63 -14.76 -13.66
N ARG A 415 -1.72 -15.49 -13.49
CA ARG A 415 -2.00 -16.27 -12.28
C ARG A 415 -1.71 -17.74 -12.53
N ILE A 416 -0.77 -18.28 -11.76
CA ILE A 416 -0.47 -19.69 -11.70
C ILE A 416 -1.13 -20.24 -10.43
N VAL A 417 -1.82 -21.37 -10.53
CA VAL A 417 -2.51 -22.02 -9.42
C VAL A 417 -1.79 -23.32 -9.07
N LEU A 418 -1.41 -23.46 -7.81
CA LEU A 418 -0.75 -24.64 -7.26
C LEU A 418 -1.76 -25.63 -6.67
N ALA A 419 -1.41 -26.92 -6.67
CA ALA A 419 -2.24 -28.03 -6.16
C ALA A 419 -2.02 -28.31 -4.66
N ASP A 420 -1.60 -27.31 -3.90
CA ASP A 420 -1.48 -27.40 -2.45
C ASP A 420 -2.84 -27.23 -1.75
N PRO A 421 -2.98 -27.59 -0.45
CA PRO A 421 -4.23 -27.44 0.31
C PRO A 421 -4.75 -26.00 0.32
N GLY A 422 -3.85 -25.00 0.31
CA GLY A 422 -4.17 -23.57 0.24
C GLY A 422 -4.61 -23.10 -1.11
N ARG A 423 -4.50 -23.92 -2.16
CA ARG A 423 -4.67 -23.52 -3.57
C ARG A 423 -3.94 -22.21 -3.84
N THR A 424 -2.65 -22.21 -3.54
CA THR A 424 -1.81 -21.03 -3.64
C THR A 424 -1.81 -20.46 -5.05
N TRP A 425 -1.98 -19.16 -5.16
CA TRP A 425 -1.87 -18.39 -6.38
C TRP A 425 -0.52 -17.69 -6.41
N VAL A 426 0.24 -17.95 -7.45
CA VAL A 426 1.44 -17.21 -7.78
C VAL A 426 1.07 -16.22 -8.87
N GLN A 427 1.19 -14.94 -8.58
CA GLN A 427 0.98 -13.88 -9.56
C GLN A 427 2.34 -13.44 -10.06
N ILE A 428 2.56 -13.57 -11.36
CA ILE A 428 3.83 -13.27 -12.02
C ILE A 428 3.59 -12.33 -13.19
N ASP A 429 4.43 -11.32 -13.31
CA ASP A 429 4.37 -10.38 -14.43
C ASP A 429 5.12 -10.96 -15.63
N SER A 430 4.42 -11.25 -16.72
CA SER A 430 5.05 -11.77 -17.94
C SER A 430 5.97 -10.76 -18.62
N ALA A 431 5.76 -9.45 -18.42
CA ALA A 431 6.62 -8.43 -19.01
C ALA A 431 8.00 -8.35 -18.34
N THR A 432 8.16 -8.91 -17.14
CA THR A 432 9.41 -8.79 -16.36
C THR A 432 9.90 -10.12 -15.81
N GLY A 433 9.04 -11.15 -15.77
CA GLY A 433 9.30 -12.42 -15.08
C GLY A 433 9.27 -12.34 -13.55
N ARG A 434 8.87 -11.20 -12.96
CA ARG A 434 8.86 -11.02 -11.50
C ARG A 434 7.63 -11.64 -10.88
N ILE A 435 7.83 -12.35 -9.77
CA ILE A 435 6.73 -12.75 -8.90
C ILE A 435 6.21 -11.49 -8.18
N LEU A 436 4.95 -11.16 -8.41
CA LEU A 436 4.27 -10.00 -7.83
C LEU A 436 3.71 -10.32 -6.45
N SER A 437 3.12 -11.51 -6.29
CA SER A 437 2.60 -11.98 -5.00
C SER A 437 2.43 -13.50 -5.00
N VAL A 438 2.42 -14.07 -3.79
CA VAL A 438 2.13 -15.48 -3.51
C VAL A 438 1.04 -15.52 -2.45
N THR A 439 -0.17 -15.97 -2.81
CA THR A 439 -1.34 -15.91 -1.94
C THR A 439 -2.01 -17.26 -1.79
N ASP A 440 -2.09 -17.76 -0.55
CA ASP A 440 -2.91 -18.91 -0.19
C ASP A 440 -4.37 -18.50 0.12
N SER A 441 -5.22 -19.43 0.53
CA SER A 441 -6.62 -19.15 0.87
C SER A 441 -6.77 -18.17 2.05
N ARG A 442 -5.83 -18.17 3.01
CA ARG A 442 -5.87 -17.29 4.18
C ARG A 442 -5.43 -15.87 3.81
N SER A 443 -4.33 -15.72 3.10
CA SER A 443 -3.87 -14.41 2.63
C SER A 443 -4.88 -13.78 1.66
N ARG A 444 -5.58 -14.58 0.83
CA ARG A 444 -6.69 -14.10 0.00
C ARG A 444 -7.87 -13.56 0.81
N ALA A 445 -8.12 -14.09 2.01
CA ALA A 445 -9.20 -13.58 2.88
C ALA A 445 -8.95 -12.12 3.30
N ARG A 446 -7.68 -11.68 3.39
CA ARG A 446 -7.30 -10.28 3.67
C ARG A 446 -7.98 -9.29 2.72
N ARG A 447 -8.16 -9.66 1.44
CA ARG A 447 -8.87 -8.86 0.43
C ARG A 447 -10.26 -8.41 0.89
N TRP A 448 -10.99 -9.32 1.55
CA TRP A 448 -12.36 -9.05 2.01
C TRP A 448 -12.39 -8.34 3.35
N TRP A 449 -11.59 -8.82 4.31
CA TRP A 449 -11.54 -8.26 5.66
C TRP A 449 -10.90 -6.89 5.73
N VAL A 450 -9.97 -6.58 4.85
CA VAL A 450 -9.30 -5.28 4.80
C VAL A 450 -9.93 -4.42 3.72
N ASN A 451 -9.62 -4.65 2.45
CA ASN A 451 -10.06 -3.76 1.37
C ASN A 451 -11.59 -3.74 1.19
N GLY A 452 -12.25 -4.91 1.27
CA GLY A 452 -13.70 -4.99 1.18
C GLY A 452 -14.40 -4.17 2.26
N LEU A 453 -14.09 -4.44 3.53
CA LEU A 453 -14.76 -3.77 4.64
C LEU A 453 -14.29 -2.33 4.88
N HIS A 454 -13.01 -2.02 4.65
CA HIS A 454 -12.48 -0.69 4.93
C HIS A 454 -12.78 0.30 3.80
N ASP A 455 -12.49 -0.11 2.57
CA ASP A 455 -12.55 0.76 1.39
C ASP A 455 -13.84 0.57 0.57
N PHE A 456 -14.74 -0.31 1.02
CA PHE A 456 -15.93 -0.75 0.25
C PHE A 456 -15.55 -1.33 -1.12
N ASP A 457 -14.35 -1.90 -1.21
CA ASP A 457 -13.84 -2.49 -2.44
C ASP A 457 -14.44 -3.90 -2.65
N PHE A 458 -15.75 -3.94 -2.93
CA PHE A 458 -16.49 -5.15 -3.29
C PHE A 458 -16.72 -5.19 -4.80
N PRO A 459 -16.61 -6.36 -5.47
CA PRO A 459 -16.76 -6.47 -6.92
C PRO A 459 -18.06 -5.86 -7.47
N LEU A 460 -19.15 -5.97 -6.71
CA LEU A 460 -20.43 -5.40 -7.10
C LEU A 460 -20.42 -3.86 -7.13
N LEU A 461 -19.71 -3.23 -6.20
CA LEU A 461 -19.61 -1.77 -6.11
C LEU A 461 -18.47 -1.24 -7.00
N ASP A 462 -17.43 -2.04 -7.21
CA ASP A 462 -16.21 -1.67 -7.93
C ASP A 462 -16.47 -1.43 -9.42
N ARG A 463 -17.24 -2.31 -10.05
CA ARG A 463 -17.58 -2.21 -11.48
C ARG A 463 -18.19 -0.88 -11.91
N SER A 464 -18.79 -0.15 -10.98
CA SER A 464 -19.40 1.14 -11.24
C SER A 464 -18.61 2.33 -10.71
N GLY A 465 -17.48 2.15 -10.05
CA GLY A 465 -16.66 3.19 -9.42
C GLY A 465 -17.44 4.29 -8.67
N PRO A 466 -18.31 5.05 -9.34
CA PRO A 466 -19.18 6.05 -8.70
C PRO A 466 -20.11 5.50 -7.63
N LEU A 467 -20.63 4.28 -7.80
CA LEU A 467 -21.51 3.64 -6.81
C LEU A 467 -20.73 3.29 -5.53
N ARG A 468 -19.49 2.79 -5.65
CA ARG A 468 -18.62 2.55 -4.50
C ARG A 468 -18.35 3.84 -3.74
N MET A 469 -17.95 4.90 -4.45
CA MET A 469 -17.66 6.20 -3.85
C MET A 469 -18.91 6.77 -3.15
N LEU A 470 -20.09 6.67 -3.76
CA LEU A 470 -21.35 7.08 -3.15
C LEU A 470 -21.65 6.29 -1.87
N ALA A 471 -21.55 4.96 -1.92
CA ALA A 471 -21.77 4.10 -0.76
C ALA A 471 -20.80 4.41 0.38
N LEU A 472 -19.52 4.58 0.07
CA LEU A 472 -18.49 4.96 1.03
C LEU A 472 -18.80 6.33 1.66
N MET A 473 -19.10 7.34 0.85
CA MET A 473 -19.39 8.69 1.35
C MET A 473 -20.67 8.76 2.18
N LEU A 474 -21.71 8.01 1.81
CA LEU A 474 -22.92 7.88 2.64
C LEU A 474 -22.58 7.25 4.00
N ALA A 475 -21.83 6.17 4.02
CA ALA A 475 -21.43 5.49 5.25
C ALA A 475 -20.53 6.38 6.15
N VAL A 476 -19.56 7.08 5.54
CA VAL A 476 -18.71 8.07 6.23
C VAL A 476 -19.55 9.20 6.81
N SER A 477 -20.52 9.72 6.06
CA SER A 477 -21.42 10.79 6.52
C SER A 477 -22.27 10.36 7.71
N VAL A 478 -22.81 9.14 7.68
CA VAL A 478 -23.55 8.54 8.81
C VAL A 478 -22.64 8.40 10.04
N GLY A 479 -21.43 7.91 9.86
CA GLY A 479 -20.45 7.78 10.94
C GLY A 479 -20.05 9.12 11.55
N LEU A 480 -19.80 10.13 10.72
CA LEU A 480 -19.47 11.48 11.16
C LEU A 480 -20.64 12.12 11.92
N LEU A 481 -21.86 12.05 11.37
CA LEU A 481 -23.06 12.57 12.02
C LEU A 481 -23.29 11.90 13.39
N PHE A 482 -23.16 10.58 13.44
CA PHE A 482 -23.26 9.82 14.68
C PHE A 482 -22.21 10.28 15.71
N SER A 483 -20.95 10.43 15.31
CA SER A 483 -19.85 10.89 16.16
C SER A 483 -20.14 12.31 16.72
N CYS A 484 -20.64 13.22 15.88
CA CYS A 484 -21.05 14.55 16.28
C CYS A 484 -22.19 14.52 17.33
N THR A 485 -23.20 13.63 17.17
CA THR A 485 -24.25 13.49 18.20
C THR A 485 -23.69 13.03 19.55
N GLY A 486 -22.70 12.13 19.54
CA GLY A 486 -22.00 11.67 20.73
C GLY A 486 -21.26 12.80 21.45
N LEU A 487 -20.52 13.62 20.70
CA LEU A 487 -19.81 14.78 21.22
C LEU A 487 -20.76 15.80 21.84
N VAL A 488 -21.88 16.12 21.16
CA VAL A 488 -22.91 17.04 21.71
C VAL A 488 -23.50 16.51 23.02
N VAL A 489 -23.82 15.22 23.09
CA VAL A 489 -24.31 14.59 24.35
C VAL A 489 -23.26 14.68 25.44
N GLY A 490 -21.99 14.42 25.14
CA GLY A 490 -20.85 14.51 26.04
C GLY A 490 -20.68 15.92 26.63
N VAL A 491 -20.59 16.93 25.75
CA VAL A 491 -20.43 18.34 26.15
C VAL A 491 -21.62 18.84 27.02
N LYS A 492 -22.88 18.55 26.61
CA LYS A 492 -24.06 18.91 27.41
C LYS A 492 -24.05 18.28 28.78
N ARG A 493 -23.50 17.08 28.94
CA ARG A 493 -23.41 16.42 30.24
C ARG A 493 -22.32 16.99 31.13
N LEU A 494 -21.19 17.42 30.56
CA LEU A 494 -20.13 18.11 31.29
C LEU A 494 -20.62 19.47 31.84
N ARG A 495 -21.34 20.24 30.98
CA ARG A 495 -21.91 21.56 31.39
C ARG A 495 -22.99 21.47 32.50
N ARG A 496 -23.72 20.35 32.60
CA ARG A 496 -24.73 20.16 33.67
C ARG A 496 -24.14 19.74 35.00
N ARG A 497 -22.84 19.48 35.08
CA ARG A 497 -22.13 19.14 36.34
C ARG A 497 -21.39 20.31 36.93
N ARG A 498 -21.26 21.40 36.20
CA ARG A 498 -20.89 22.73 36.68
C ARG A 498 -22.17 23.51 37.04
#